data_920afd33bcd82e42ebc13f304568a556
#
_entry.id   920afd33bcd82e42ebc13f304568a556
#
_cell.length_a   1.000
_cell.length_b   1.000
_cell.length_c   1.000
_cell.angle_alpha   90.00
_cell.angle_beta   90.00
_cell.angle_gamma   90.00
#
_symmetry.space_group_name_H-M   'P 1'
#
loop_
_entity.id
_entity.type
_entity.pdbx_description
1 polymer ?
#
loop_
_entity_poly.entity_id
_entity_poly.type
_entity_poly.pdbx_seq_one_letter_code
_entity_poly.pdbx_strand_id
1 'polypeptide(L)'
;MSFSPSMSEVGADGLRLVTDERAAERGIGIFFTDRRGGVSAAPFDSLNLAARVGDEVDRVEENRRRVAGAAGFDVAYLALARQVHGARVIEVRDGDAGVVGEADVLVTRARAATIGILTADCAPVVLWGDGVVALVHAGWRGLVAGAVETGVAATGKVNAAWVGPSIHACCYEVGPEVIDAFEGRNLPVADGAHVDPGRAAAVALQGAGVEAIVVSEVCTSCDRSYFSHRRDGVTGRQGTFATLT
;
A
#
# COMPACT_ATOMS: atom_id res chain seq x y z
N MET A 1 -1.03 -26.00 -7.53
CA MET A 1 0.38 -25.51 -7.56
C MET A 1 0.45 -24.33 -6.61
N SER A 2 1.38 -24.34 -5.65
CA SER A 2 1.58 -23.21 -4.75
C SER A 2 2.11 -22.01 -5.54
N PHE A 3 1.56 -20.82 -5.28
CA PHE A 3 2.05 -19.58 -5.87
C PHE A 3 3.33 -19.17 -5.13
N SER A 4 4.39 -18.85 -5.89
CA SER A 4 5.63 -18.31 -5.36
C SER A 4 5.86 -16.94 -5.99
N PRO A 5 5.71 -15.86 -5.23
CA PRO A 5 5.89 -14.49 -5.73
C PRO A 5 7.31 -14.22 -6.25
N SER A 6 7.44 -13.33 -7.22
CA SER A 6 8.72 -12.93 -7.83
C SER A 6 8.72 -11.42 -8.10
N MET A 7 9.32 -10.66 -7.18
CA MET A 7 9.39 -9.20 -7.31
C MET A 7 10.47 -8.79 -8.31
N SER A 8 10.13 -7.85 -9.19
CA SER A 8 11.03 -7.23 -10.16
C SER A 8 10.86 -5.71 -10.20
N GLU A 9 11.79 -5.02 -10.84
CA GLU A 9 11.75 -3.58 -11.02
C GLU A 9 11.49 -3.24 -12.48
N VAL A 10 10.52 -2.38 -12.72
CA VAL A 10 10.24 -1.82 -14.05
C VAL A 10 10.15 -0.29 -13.94
N GLY A 11 10.45 0.41 -15.02
CA GLY A 11 10.32 1.87 -15.05
C GLY A 11 11.02 2.49 -16.25
N ALA A 12 10.68 3.76 -16.49
CA ALA A 12 11.28 4.62 -17.51
C ALA A 12 11.38 6.05 -16.96
N ASP A 13 12.27 6.86 -17.54
CA ASP A 13 12.41 8.30 -17.24
C ASP A 13 12.64 8.62 -15.74
N GLY A 14 13.38 7.76 -15.04
CA GLY A 14 13.68 7.91 -13.62
C GLY A 14 12.58 7.45 -12.68
N LEU A 15 11.43 7.02 -13.20
CA LEU A 15 10.37 6.42 -12.42
C LEU A 15 10.72 4.94 -12.16
N ARG A 16 10.51 4.48 -10.94
CA ARG A 16 10.73 3.10 -10.54
C ARG A 16 9.46 2.50 -9.96
N LEU A 17 9.05 1.37 -10.49
CA LEU A 17 7.96 0.55 -9.97
C LEU A 17 8.52 -0.81 -9.55
N VAL A 18 8.12 -1.28 -8.38
CA VAL A 18 8.32 -2.67 -7.95
C VAL A 18 7.03 -3.43 -8.23
N THR A 19 7.13 -4.53 -8.95
CA THR A 19 5.99 -5.36 -9.40
C THR A 19 6.27 -6.84 -9.15
N ASP A 20 5.27 -7.68 -9.36
CA ASP A 20 5.42 -9.14 -9.35
C ASP A 20 5.06 -9.72 -10.72
N GLU A 21 6.05 -10.24 -11.44
CA GLU A 21 5.88 -10.79 -12.80
C GLU A 21 4.97 -12.03 -12.82
N ARG A 22 5.04 -12.88 -11.80
CA ARG A 22 4.18 -14.07 -11.71
C ARG A 22 2.74 -13.74 -11.41
N ALA A 23 2.49 -12.61 -10.70
CA ALA A 23 1.16 -12.05 -10.55
C ALA A 23 0.64 -11.53 -11.89
N ALA A 24 1.49 -10.84 -12.66
CA ALA A 24 1.15 -10.35 -14.00
C ALA A 24 0.79 -11.49 -14.98
N GLU A 25 1.51 -12.62 -14.97
CA GLU A 25 1.19 -13.82 -15.74
C GLU A 25 -0.20 -14.41 -15.40
N ARG A 26 -0.76 -14.06 -14.25
CA ARG A 26 -2.09 -14.48 -13.78
C ARG A 26 -3.16 -13.40 -13.93
N GLY A 27 -2.85 -12.34 -14.65
CA GLY A 27 -3.78 -11.25 -14.90
C GLY A 27 -3.96 -10.30 -13.70
N ILE A 28 -2.90 -10.08 -12.91
CA ILE A 28 -2.94 -9.17 -11.77
C ILE A 28 -1.76 -8.20 -11.86
N GLY A 29 -2.06 -6.92 -12.05
CA GLY A 29 -1.07 -5.86 -11.93
C GLY A 29 -0.91 -5.44 -10.49
N ILE A 30 0.31 -5.44 -9.98
CA ILE A 30 0.66 -4.96 -8.63
C ILE A 30 1.85 -4.02 -8.77
N PHE A 31 1.74 -2.80 -8.23
CA PHE A 31 2.77 -1.79 -8.40
C PHE A 31 3.00 -1.03 -7.10
N PHE A 32 4.24 -1.01 -6.63
CA PHE A 32 4.71 -0.17 -5.53
C PHE A 32 5.63 0.90 -6.12
N THR A 33 5.36 2.18 -5.82
CA THR A 33 6.22 3.29 -6.25
C THR A 33 7.18 3.69 -5.14
N ASP A 34 8.24 4.39 -5.51
CA ASP A 34 9.04 5.20 -4.59
C ASP A 34 8.81 6.70 -4.86
N ARG A 35 9.68 7.59 -4.37
CA ARG A 35 9.50 9.05 -4.54
C ARG A 35 10.10 9.62 -5.82
N ARG A 36 10.73 8.81 -6.69
CA ARG A 36 11.50 9.28 -7.85
C ARG A 36 10.66 9.32 -9.13
N GLY A 37 11.08 10.16 -10.09
CA GLY A 37 10.51 10.23 -11.43
C GLY A 37 9.27 11.10 -11.56
N GLY A 38 8.98 11.93 -10.56
CA GLY A 38 7.87 12.88 -10.60
C GLY A 38 8.28 14.31 -10.90
N VAL A 39 7.30 15.23 -10.78
CA VAL A 39 7.43 16.67 -11.06
C VAL A 39 7.18 17.57 -9.86
N SER A 40 6.84 17.00 -8.71
CA SER A 40 6.62 17.78 -7.48
C SER A 40 7.91 18.38 -6.99
N ALA A 41 7.83 19.59 -6.41
CA ALA A 41 8.96 20.27 -5.77
C ALA A 41 9.06 19.88 -4.28
N ALA A 42 10.18 20.19 -3.66
CA ALA A 42 10.35 20.01 -2.22
C ALA A 42 9.24 20.74 -1.43
N PRO A 43 8.76 20.15 -0.34
CA PRO A 43 9.18 18.91 0.32
C PRO A 43 8.55 17.62 -0.25
N PHE A 44 7.87 17.70 -1.40
CA PHE A 44 7.13 16.61 -2.05
C PHE A 44 7.92 15.94 -3.20
N ASP A 45 9.20 16.26 -3.33
CA ASP A 45 10.07 15.85 -4.45
C ASP A 45 10.32 14.33 -4.44
N SER A 46 10.00 13.69 -5.55
CA SER A 46 9.42 14.28 -6.77
C SER A 46 8.08 13.64 -7.16
N LEU A 47 7.83 12.34 -6.84
CA LEU A 47 6.66 11.57 -7.26
C LEU A 47 5.57 11.54 -6.16
N ASN A 48 5.17 12.70 -5.66
CA ASN A 48 4.06 12.75 -4.72
C ASN A 48 2.72 12.44 -5.44
N LEU A 49 1.95 11.51 -4.88
CA LEU A 49 0.68 11.04 -5.43
C LEU A 49 -0.54 11.50 -4.61
N ALA A 50 -0.31 12.23 -3.51
CA ALA A 50 -1.34 12.70 -2.61
C ALA A 50 -1.67 14.18 -2.80
N ALA A 51 -2.93 14.49 -3.17
CA ALA A 51 -3.38 15.87 -3.37
C ALA A 51 -3.62 16.66 -2.06
N ARG A 52 -3.64 15.97 -0.88
CA ARG A 52 -4.03 16.59 0.40
C ARG A 52 -2.87 16.80 1.39
N VAL A 53 -1.66 16.85 0.88
CA VAL A 53 -0.46 17.08 1.71
C VAL A 53 0.10 18.50 1.58
N GLY A 54 -0.48 19.32 0.71
CA GLY A 54 -0.08 20.70 0.46
C GLY A 54 0.72 20.91 -0.82
N ASP A 55 0.82 19.90 -1.68
CA ASP A 55 1.43 19.99 -3.01
C ASP A 55 0.47 20.60 -4.03
N GLU A 56 1.00 21.05 -5.16
CA GLU A 56 0.21 21.57 -6.28
C GLU A 56 -0.56 20.43 -6.98
N VAL A 57 -1.87 20.63 -7.17
CA VAL A 57 -2.78 19.61 -7.71
C VAL A 57 -2.33 19.14 -9.09
N ASP A 58 -1.94 20.07 -9.97
CA ASP A 58 -1.50 19.75 -11.33
C ASP A 58 -0.27 18.84 -11.36
N ARG A 59 0.65 19.02 -10.40
CA ARG A 59 1.84 18.16 -10.25
C ARG A 59 1.46 16.76 -9.79
N VAL A 60 0.53 16.66 -8.84
CA VAL A 60 0.04 15.36 -8.36
C VAL A 60 -0.68 14.61 -9.48
N GLU A 61 -1.49 15.29 -10.29
CA GLU A 61 -2.16 14.70 -11.44
C GLU A 61 -1.16 14.23 -12.51
N GLU A 62 -0.13 15.03 -12.81
CA GLU A 62 0.96 14.62 -13.71
C GLU A 62 1.68 13.39 -13.16
N ASN A 63 2.01 13.36 -11.87
CA ASN A 63 2.66 12.21 -11.24
C ASN A 63 1.80 10.93 -11.37
N ARG A 64 0.49 11.05 -11.15
CA ARG A 64 -0.44 9.91 -11.33
C ARG A 64 -0.50 9.43 -12.78
N ARG A 65 -0.49 10.35 -13.77
CA ARG A 65 -0.42 10.01 -15.19
C ARG A 65 0.87 9.27 -15.55
N ARG A 66 2.02 9.69 -15.01
CA ARG A 66 3.31 9.01 -15.21
C ARG A 66 3.28 7.59 -14.66
N VAL A 67 2.79 7.42 -13.43
CA VAL A 67 2.66 6.08 -12.83
C VAL A 67 1.73 5.20 -13.66
N ALA A 68 0.57 5.72 -14.05
CA ALA A 68 -0.41 4.98 -14.86
C ALA A 68 0.19 4.53 -16.20
N GLY A 69 0.90 5.43 -16.89
CA GLY A 69 1.59 5.12 -18.15
C GLY A 69 2.67 4.05 -17.99
N ALA A 70 3.48 4.11 -16.94
CA ALA A 70 4.53 3.13 -16.67
C ALA A 70 3.98 1.77 -16.21
N ALA A 71 2.87 1.77 -15.45
CA ALA A 71 2.20 0.57 -14.95
C ALA A 71 1.21 -0.05 -15.93
N GLY A 72 0.86 0.64 -17.02
CA GLY A 72 -0.04 0.16 -18.07
C GLY A 72 -1.53 0.17 -17.68
N PHE A 73 -1.95 1.03 -16.74
CA PHE A 73 -3.36 1.22 -16.43
C PHE A 73 -3.85 2.61 -16.85
N ASP A 74 -5.16 2.78 -17.01
CA ASP A 74 -5.76 4.08 -17.33
C ASP A 74 -6.03 4.85 -16.03
N VAL A 75 -5.41 6.02 -15.89
CA VAL A 75 -5.59 6.92 -14.74
C VAL A 75 -7.04 7.38 -14.56
N ALA A 76 -7.84 7.38 -15.63
CA ALA A 76 -9.25 7.73 -15.58
C ALA A 76 -10.09 6.73 -14.74
N TYR A 77 -9.60 5.51 -14.57
CA TYR A 77 -10.25 4.47 -13.77
C TYR A 77 -9.49 4.17 -12.46
N LEU A 78 -8.64 5.10 -12.03
CA LEU A 78 -7.96 4.99 -10.74
C LEU A 78 -8.90 5.42 -9.61
N ALA A 79 -9.25 4.47 -8.76
CA ALA A 79 -10.02 4.69 -7.53
C ALA A 79 -9.09 4.75 -6.30
N LEU A 80 -9.21 5.80 -5.53
CA LEU A 80 -8.52 6.04 -4.27
C LEU A 80 -9.54 6.20 -3.14
N ALA A 81 -9.11 6.02 -1.90
CA ALA A 81 -9.93 6.34 -0.74
C ALA A 81 -9.34 7.50 0.07
N ARG A 82 -10.20 8.18 0.82
CA ARG A 82 -9.74 8.99 1.93
C ARG A 82 -9.43 8.05 3.10
N GLN A 83 -8.13 7.75 3.28
CA GLN A 83 -7.62 6.87 4.32
C GLN A 83 -7.77 7.56 5.69
N VAL A 84 -8.36 6.87 6.66
CA VAL A 84 -8.68 7.38 8.00
C VAL A 84 -8.04 6.54 9.11
N HIS A 85 -7.16 5.60 8.75
CA HIS A 85 -6.48 4.66 9.65
C HIS A 85 -7.46 3.73 10.40
N GLY A 86 -8.57 3.38 9.76
CA GLY A 86 -9.58 2.46 10.25
C GLY A 86 -9.51 1.09 9.56
N ALA A 87 -10.67 0.39 9.54
CA ALA A 87 -10.81 -0.91 8.89
C ALA A 87 -12.03 -0.97 7.94
N ARG A 88 -12.53 0.19 7.49
CA ARG A 88 -13.69 0.24 6.59
C ARG A 88 -13.30 -0.23 5.19
N VAL A 89 -14.18 -1.03 4.58
CA VAL A 89 -14.06 -1.52 3.20
C VAL A 89 -14.93 -0.70 2.27
N ILE A 90 -14.41 -0.43 1.06
CA ILE A 90 -15.19 0.00 -0.10
C ILE A 90 -14.93 -0.99 -1.24
N GLU A 91 -15.99 -1.54 -1.83
CA GLU A 91 -15.91 -2.27 -3.08
C GLU A 91 -15.97 -1.29 -4.26
N VAL A 92 -14.90 -1.28 -5.04
CA VAL A 92 -14.75 -0.46 -6.25
C VAL A 92 -15.30 -1.25 -7.44
N ARG A 93 -16.22 -0.64 -8.18
CA ARG A 93 -16.94 -1.23 -9.31
C ARG A 93 -16.51 -0.58 -10.63
N ASP A 94 -16.98 -1.14 -11.73
CA ASP A 94 -16.77 -0.54 -13.04
C ASP A 94 -17.34 0.89 -13.09
N GLY A 95 -16.49 1.83 -13.53
CA GLY A 95 -16.83 3.25 -13.60
C GLY A 95 -16.52 4.07 -12.34
N ASP A 96 -16.20 3.43 -11.21
CA ASP A 96 -15.74 4.15 -10.04
C ASP A 96 -14.32 4.70 -10.26
N ALA A 97 -14.12 5.99 -9.95
CA ALA A 97 -12.84 6.67 -10.13
C ALA A 97 -12.66 7.83 -9.13
N GLY A 98 -11.44 8.32 -9.00
CA GLY A 98 -11.10 9.39 -8.06
C GLY A 98 -11.23 8.94 -6.60
N VAL A 99 -11.70 9.81 -5.72
CA VAL A 99 -11.87 9.49 -4.29
C VAL A 99 -13.27 8.91 -4.05
N VAL A 100 -13.35 7.59 -3.91
CA VAL A 100 -14.62 6.85 -3.79
C VAL A 100 -15.26 6.89 -2.40
N GLY A 101 -14.60 7.45 -1.40
CA GLY A 101 -15.13 7.59 -0.03
C GLY A 101 -14.06 7.48 1.04
N GLU A 102 -14.49 7.30 2.29
CA GLU A 102 -13.60 7.04 3.43
C GLU A 102 -13.43 5.54 3.63
N ALA A 103 -12.21 5.04 3.47
CA ALA A 103 -11.86 3.64 3.72
C ALA A 103 -10.35 3.47 3.87
N ASP A 104 -9.95 2.37 4.47
CA ASP A 104 -8.57 1.90 4.53
C ASP A 104 -8.40 0.53 3.83
N VAL A 105 -9.51 -0.03 3.35
CA VAL A 105 -9.54 -1.23 2.53
C VAL A 105 -10.32 -0.95 1.25
N LEU A 106 -9.68 -1.15 0.10
CA LEU A 106 -10.32 -1.14 -1.21
C LEU A 106 -10.30 -2.55 -1.78
N VAL A 107 -11.41 -3.01 -2.32
CA VAL A 107 -11.51 -4.29 -3.00
C VAL A 107 -12.17 -4.11 -4.35
N THR A 108 -11.71 -4.83 -5.38
CA THR A 108 -12.36 -4.82 -6.70
C THR A 108 -12.39 -6.20 -7.33
N ARG A 109 -13.46 -6.43 -8.09
CA ARG A 109 -13.66 -7.56 -9.01
C ARG A 109 -13.79 -7.08 -10.45
N ALA A 110 -13.73 -5.76 -10.64
CA ALA A 110 -13.84 -5.10 -11.94
C ALA A 110 -12.48 -5.10 -12.65
N ARG A 111 -12.42 -5.62 -13.88
CA ARG A 111 -11.17 -5.68 -14.66
C ARG A 111 -10.70 -4.32 -15.16
N ALA A 112 -11.62 -3.37 -15.39
CA ALA A 112 -11.24 -2.04 -15.83
C ALA A 112 -10.80 -1.12 -14.69
N ALA A 113 -11.09 -1.48 -13.42
CA ALA A 113 -10.78 -0.65 -12.27
C ALA A 113 -9.32 -0.85 -11.81
N THR A 114 -8.66 0.23 -11.47
CA THR A 114 -7.40 0.23 -10.71
C THR A 114 -7.66 0.83 -9.34
N ILE A 115 -7.36 0.09 -8.30
CA ILE A 115 -7.43 0.58 -6.92
C ILE A 115 -6.07 1.04 -6.45
N GLY A 116 -6.02 2.08 -5.61
CA GLY A 116 -4.78 2.64 -5.10
C GLY A 116 -4.87 3.07 -3.63
N ILE A 117 -3.79 2.88 -2.89
CA ILE A 117 -3.58 3.43 -1.55
C ILE A 117 -2.27 4.21 -1.51
N LEU A 118 -2.21 5.22 -0.65
CA LEU A 118 -1.10 6.15 -0.56
C LEU A 118 -0.51 6.09 0.84
N THR A 119 0.81 5.96 0.93
CA THR A 119 1.51 5.80 2.21
C THR A 119 2.76 6.68 2.30
N ALA A 120 3.16 6.96 3.53
CA ALA A 120 4.49 7.37 3.95
C ALA A 120 4.65 6.81 5.35
N ASP A 121 5.27 5.64 5.44
CA ASP A 121 5.53 4.79 6.60
C ASP A 121 4.50 3.67 6.89
N CYS A 122 3.19 3.89 6.76
CA CYS A 122 2.20 2.83 6.95
C CYS A 122 2.42 1.69 5.94
N ALA A 123 2.19 0.44 6.35
CA ALA A 123 2.36 -0.71 5.49
C ALA A 123 1.22 -0.82 4.47
N PRO A 124 1.52 -0.82 3.16
CA PRO A 124 0.55 -1.18 2.15
C PRO A 124 0.48 -2.70 2.00
N VAL A 125 -0.71 -3.27 1.98
CA VAL A 125 -0.91 -4.70 1.76
C VAL A 125 -1.75 -4.92 0.52
N VAL A 126 -1.27 -5.77 -0.38
CA VAL A 126 -2.03 -6.26 -1.53
C VAL A 126 -2.50 -7.67 -1.24
N LEU A 127 -3.77 -7.95 -1.48
CA LEU A 127 -4.37 -9.28 -1.36
C LEU A 127 -4.91 -9.72 -2.71
N TRP A 128 -4.62 -10.95 -3.09
CA TRP A 128 -5.11 -11.54 -4.30
C TRP A 128 -5.91 -12.82 -4.02
N GLY A 129 -7.12 -12.87 -4.55
CA GLY A 129 -7.97 -14.06 -4.62
C GLY A 129 -8.45 -14.34 -6.05
N ASP A 130 -9.26 -15.39 -6.22
CA ASP A 130 -9.77 -15.77 -7.54
C ASP A 130 -10.73 -14.70 -8.08
N GLY A 131 -10.27 -13.92 -9.07
CA GLY A 131 -11.04 -12.82 -9.69
C GLY A 131 -11.28 -11.63 -8.77
N VAL A 132 -10.45 -11.44 -7.74
CA VAL A 132 -10.53 -10.32 -6.81
C VAL A 132 -9.15 -9.86 -6.38
N VAL A 133 -8.98 -8.55 -6.25
CA VAL A 133 -7.80 -7.94 -5.64
C VAL A 133 -8.24 -6.92 -4.60
N ALA A 134 -7.51 -6.83 -3.49
CA ALA A 134 -7.76 -5.82 -2.49
C ALA A 134 -6.46 -5.13 -2.06
N LEU A 135 -6.59 -3.89 -1.62
CA LEU A 135 -5.52 -3.10 -1.00
C LEU A 135 -5.93 -2.73 0.42
N VAL A 136 -5.00 -2.88 1.35
CA VAL A 136 -5.18 -2.48 2.75
C VAL A 136 -4.12 -1.46 3.14
N HIS A 137 -4.55 -0.32 3.65
CA HIS A 137 -3.71 0.65 4.31
C HIS A 137 -3.55 0.25 5.79
N ALA A 138 -2.43 -0.38 6.10
CA ALA A 138 -2.15 -0.92 7.43
C ALA A 138 -1.22 0.01 8.25
N GLY A 139 -1.74 1.16 8.67
CA GLY A 139 -1.15 1.96 9.75
C GLY A 139 -1.43 1.32 11.11
N TRP A 140 -0.74 1.72 12.18
CA TRP A 140 -0.86 1.08 13.49
C TRP A 140 -2.31 1.03 14.01
N ARG A 141 -3.09 2.11 13.83
CA ARG A 141 -4.51 2.13 14.23
C ARG A 141 -5.35 1.16 13.41
N GLY A 142 -5.11 1.08 12.09
CA GLY A 142 -5.78 0.14 11.20
C GLY A 142 -5.46 -1.31 11.54
N LEU A 143 -4.21 -1.62 11.86
CA LEU A 143 -3.78 -2.95 12.32
C LEU A 143 -4.52 -3.35 13.61
N VAL A 144 -4.56 -2.46 14.59
CA VAL A 144 -5.30 -2.68 15.84
C VAL A 144 -6.81 -2.81 15.61
N ALA A 145 -7.37 -2.04 14.66
CA ALA A 145 -8.78 -2.12 14.27
C ALA A 145 -9.13 -3.35 13.40
N GLY A 146 -8.15 -4.17 13.00
CA GLY A 146 -8.37 -5.36 12.20
C GLY A 146 -8.51 -5.10 10.69
N ALA A 147 -7.85 -4.08 10.15
CA ALA A 147 -7.92 -3.74 8.73
C ALA A 147 -7.44 -4.88 7.82
N VAL A 148 -6.40 -5.62 8.23
CA VAL A 148 -5.86 -6.74 7.46
C VAL A 148 -6.86 -7.88 7.41
N GLU A 149 -7.41 -8.28 8.55
CA GLU A 149 -8.42 -9.33 8.66
C GLU A 149 -9.69 -8.96 7.88
N THR A 150 -10.08 -7.69 7.92
CA THR A 150 -11.20 -7.16 7.14
C THR A 150 -10.92 -7.25 5.64
N GLY A 151 -9.70 -6.93 5.21
CA GLY A 151 -9.26 -7.10 3.81
C GLY A 151 -9.31 -8.55 3.37
N VAL A 152 -8.80 -9.48 4.19
CA VAL A 152 -8.87 -10.91 3.92
C VAL A 152 -10.33 -11.39 3.80
N ALA A 153 -11.21 -10.98 4.71
CA ALA A 153 -12.63 -11.33 4.67
C ALA A 153 -13.32 -10.79 3.40
N ALA A 154 -13.00 -9.56 2.96
CA ALA A 154 -13.55 -8.96 1.76
C ALA A 154 -13.05 -9.62 0.46
N THR A 155 -11.81 -10.11 0.48
CA THR A 155 -11.21 -10.88 -0.63
C THR A 155 -11.77 -12.30 -0.68
N GLY A 156 -12.07 -12.88 0.46
CA GLY A 156 -12.43 -14.30 0.59
C GLY A 156 -11.18 -15.18 0.63
N LYS A 157 -11.11 -16.21 -0.22
CA LYS A 157 -9.90 -17.03 -0.30
C LYS A 157 -8.73 -16.23 -0.89
N VAL A 158 -7.72 -15.98 -0.07
CA VAL A 158 -6.50 -15.29 -0.50
C VAL A 158 -5.49 -16.32 -1.00
N ASN A 159 -5.05 -16.16 -2.25
CA ASN A 159 -4.04 -17.01 -2.89
C ASN A 159 -2.62 -16.52 -2.59
N ALA A 160 -2.42 -15.21 -2.50
CA ALA A 160 -1.17 -14.59 -2.10
C ALA A 160 -1.39 -13.17 -1.56
N ALA A 161 -0.44 -12.69 -0.76
CA ALA A 161 -0.39 -11.34 -0.23
C ALA A 161 1.00 -10.74 -0.34
N TRP A 162 1.07 -9.45 -0.56
CA TRP A 162 2.31 -8.66 -0.61
C TRP A 162 2.20 -7.50 0.38
N VAL A 163 3.16 -7.41 1.28
CA VAL A 163 3.34 -6.27 2.17
C VAL A 163 4.46 -5.42 1.59
N GLY A 164 4.13 -4.21 1.15
CA GLY A 164 5.06 -3.30 0.50
C GLY A 164 5.94 -2.51 1.49
N PRO A 165 6.77 -1.59 0.97
CA PRO A 165 7.67 -0.76 1.77
C PRO A 165 6.94 0.00 2.87
N SER A 166 7.46 -0.06 4.09
CA SER A 166 6.90 0.58 5.28
C SER A 166 7.99 1.00 6.25
N ILE A 167 7.66 1.73 7.29
CA ILE A 167 8.61 1.98 8.37
C ILE A 167 8.81 0.71 9.20
N HIS A 168 10.06 0.41 9.56
CA HIS A 168 10.40 -0.76 10.37
C HIS A 168 10.73 -0.37 11.83
N ALA A 169 10.84 -1.36 12.68
CA ALA A 169 11.18 -1.20 14.09
C ALA A 169 12.49 -0.41 14.33
N CYS A 170 13.45 -0.45 13.39
CA CYS A 170 14.69 0.34 13.49
C CYS A 170 14.47 1.86 13.57
N CYS A 171 13.28 2.34 13.17
CA CYS A 171 12.95 3.76 13.10
C CYS A 171 11.59 4.12 13.73
N TYR A 172 10.77 3.12 14.09
CA TYR A 172 9.41 3.37 14.54
C TYR A 172 9.25 3.17 16.05
N GLU A 173 9.90 4.08 16.80
CA GLU A 173 9.64 4.24 18.22
C GLU A 173 8.24 4.82 18.45
N VAL A 174 7.51 4.26 19.42
CA VAL A 174 6.11 4.61 19.72
C VAL A 174 5.87 4.72 21.22
N GLY A 175 4.79 5.40 21.60
CA GLY A 175 4.38 5.50 22.99
C GLY A 175 3.75 4.22 23.56
N PRO A 176 3.61 4.15 24.89
CA PRO A 176 3.03 2.99 25.57
C PRO A 176 1.64 2.61 25.05
N GLU A 177 0.84 3.58 24.67
CA GLU A 177 -0.52 3.37 24.14
C GLU A 177 -0.54 2.53 22.86
N VAL A 178 0.51 2.61 22.03
CA VAL A 178 0.63 1.81 20.81
C VAL A 178 1.14 0.40 21.17
N ILE A 179 2.08 0.31 22.10
CA ILE A 179 2.59 -0.97 22.60
C ILE A 179 1.45 -1.79 23.21
N ASP A 180 0.70 -1.22 24.15
CA ASP A 180 -0.43 -1.88 24.80
C ASP A 180 -1.49 -2.34 23.80
N ALA A 181 -1.77 -1.50 22.76
CA ALA A 181 -2.72 -1.82 21.71
C ALA A 181 -2.22 -2.98 20.82
N PHE A 182 -0.92 -3.06 20.51
CA PHE A 182 -0.32 -4.15 19.74
C PHE A 182 -0.33 -5.46 20.55
N GLU A 183 0.09 -5.42 21.81
CA GLU A 183 0.07 -6.58 22.70
C GLU A 183 -1.36 -7.13 22.89
N GLY A 184 -2.34 -6.23 23.09
CA GLY A 184 -3.76 -6.59 23.19
C GLY A 184 -4.33 -7.27 21.94
N ARG A 185 -3.63 -7.16 20.81
CA ARG A 185 -3.98 -7.80 19.53
C ARG A 185 -3.04 -8.95 19.17
N ASN A 186 -2.10 -9.32 20.03
CA ASN A 186 -1.02 -10.27 19.76
C ASN A 186 -0.19 -9.90 18.52
N LEU A 187 -0.04 -8.60 18.25
CA LEU A 187 0.84 -8.08 17.19
C LEU A 187 2.27 -7.92 17.74
N PRO A 188 3.30 -8.10 16.91
CA PRO A 188 4.67 -8.09 17.37
C PRO A 188 5.14 -6.70 17.83
N VAL A 189 5.75 -6.65 18.99
CA VAL A 189 6.47 -5.50 19.52
C VAL A 189 7.97 -5.84 19.54
N ALA A 190 8.82 -4.91 19.12
CA ALA A 190 10.26 -5.04 19.17
C ALA A 190 10.82 -4.23 20.35
N ASP A 191 11.70 -4.83 21.16
CA ASP A 191 12.44 -4.22 22.28
C ASP A 191 11.60 -3.36 23.28
N GLY A 192 10.29 -3.55 23.32
CA GLY A 192 9.37 -2.85 24.25
C GLY A 192 9.07 -1.38 23.93
N ALA A 193 9.63 -0.81 22.85
CA ALA A 193 9.43 0.59 22.46
C ALA A 193 9.20 0.79 20.96
N HIS A 194 9.45 -0.22 20.15
CA HIS A 194 9.35 -0.13 18.69
C HIS A 194 8.37 -1.14 18.13
N VAL A 195 7.67 -0.75 17.06
CA VAL A 195 6.79 -1.63 16.29
C VAL A 195 7.14 -1.59 14.81
N ASP A 196 6.75 -2.64 14.10
CA ASP A 196 6.96 -2.80 12.67
C ASP A 196 5.60 -3.07 12.00
N PRO A 197 4.99 -2.08 11.33
CA PRO A 197 3.68 -2.26 10.68
C PRO A 197 3.69 -3.36 9.61
N GLY A 198 4.79 -3.52 8.88
CA GLY A 198 4.93 -4.56 7.87
C GLY A 198 4.93 -5.96 8.47
N ARG A 199 5.72 -6.18 9.53
CA ARG A 199 5.72 -7.44 10.28
C ARG A 199 4.38 -7.71 10.97
N ALA A 200 3.77 -6.67 11.55
CA ALA A 200 2.45 -6.81 12.17
C ALA A 200 1.38 -7.21 11.15
N ALA A 201 1.41 -6.61 9.95
CA ALA A 201 0.53 -7.01 8.86
C ALA A 201 0.76 -8.47 8.43
N ALA A 202 2.01 -8.92 8.35
CA ALA A 202 2.34 -10.31 8.02
C ALA A 202 1.83 -11.29 9.09
N VAL A 203 1.95 -10.96 10.38
CA VAL A 203 1.40 -11.78 11.49
C VAL A 203 -0.13 -11.84 11.41
N ALA A 204 -0.80 -10.72 11.13
CA ALA A 204 -2.25 -10.69 10.96
C ALA A 204 -2.71 -11.51 9.75
N LEU A 205 -1.97 -11.46 8.62
CA LEU A 205 -2.22 -12.30 7.44
C LEU A 205 -2.08 -13.80 7.76
N GLN A 206 -1.01 -14.18 8.45
CA GLN A 206 -0.79 -15.58 8.88
C GLN A 206 -1.91 -16.05 9.81
N GLY A 207 -2.30 -15.23 10.78
CA GLY A 207 -3.41 -15.49 11.68
C GLY A 207 -4.76 -15.64 10.97
N ALA A 208 -4.92 -14.97 9.83
CA ALA A 208 -6.08 -15.09 8.95
C ALA A 208 -5.98 -16.27 7.93
N GLY A 209 -4.95 -17.11 8.02
CA GLY A 209 -4.78 -18.31 7.19
C GLY A 209 -4.16 -18.05 5.80
N VAL A 210 -3.52 -16.91 5.58
CA VAL A 210 -2.79 -16.63 4.34
C VAL A 210 -1.41 -17.27 4.41
N GLU A 211 -1.09 -18.16 3.47
CA GLU A 211 0.18 -18.92 3.46
C GLU A 211 1.26 -18.26 2.59
N ALA A 212 0.88 -17.76 1.41
CA ALA A 212 1.83 -17.13 0.48
C ALA A 212 1.92 -15.62 0.76
N ILE A 213 2.92 -15.22 1.54
CA ILE A 213 3.13 -13.82 1.92
C ILE A 213 4.53 -13.38 1.53
N VAL A 214 4.63 -12.26 0.83
CA VAL A 214 5.89 -11.54 0.59
C VAL A 214 5.89 -10.28 1.44
N VAL A 215 6.99 -10.03 2.13
CA VAL A 215 7.19 -8.82 2.92
C VAL A 215 8.40 -8.08 2.40
N SER A 216 8.25 -6.78 2.16
CA SER A 216 9.35 -5.91 1.77
C SER A 216 10.32 -5.71 2.91
N GLU A 217 11.62 -5.83 2.62
CA GLU A 217 12.70 -5.55 3.57
C GLU A 217 13.07 -4.05 3.60
N VAL A 218 12.33 -3.19 2.89
CA VAL A 218 12.63 -1.77 2.79
C VAL A 218 11.97 -0.98 3.92
N CYS A 219 12.81 -0.36 4.76
CA CYS A 219 12.35 0.64 5.72
C CYS A 219 12.29 2.02 5.04
N THR A 220 11.09 2.59 4.92
CA THR A 220 10.85 3.91 4.27
C THR A 220 11.58 5.06 4.94
N SER A 221 11.81 4.97 6.25
CA SER A 221 12.54 5.99 7.00
C SER A 221 14.06 5.91 6.81
N CYS A 222 14.60 4.70 6.64
CA CYS A 222 16.05 4.51 6.37
C CYS A 222 16.38 4.80 4.91
N ASP A 223 15.55 4.33 3.99
CA ASP A 223 15.77 4.51 2.55
C ASP A 223 15.20 5.84 2.08
N ARG A 224 16.10 6.75 1.69
CA ARG A 224 15.74 8.09 1.20
C ARG A 224 15.08 8.09 -0.19
N SER A 225 15.02 6.96 -0.86
CA SER A 225 14.22 6.79 -2.09
C SER A 225 12.72 6.77 -1.81
N TYR A 226 12.28 6.72 -0.55
CA TYR A 226 10.87 6.74 -0.16
C TYR A 226 10.50 7.98 0.63
N PHE A 227 9.23 8.39 0.55
CA PHE A 227 8.67 9.36 1.47
C PHE A 227 8.49 8.72 2.85
N SER A 228 8.86 9.46 3.89
CA SER A 228 8.67 9.03 5.28
C SER A 228 8.18 10.20 6.12
N HIS A 229 7.00 10.03 6.69
CA HIS A 229 6.43 11.04 7.59
C HIS A 229 7.20 11.12 8.91
N ARG A 230 7.69 9.98 9.41
CA ARG A 230 8.50 9.92 10.63
C ARG A 230 9.80 10.69 10.49
N ARG A 231 10.46 10.56 9.35
CA ARG A 231 11.74 11.24 9.08
C ARG A 231 11.54 12.71 8.73
N ASP A 232 10.59 13.02 7.84
CA ASP A 232 10.54 14.32 7.16
C ASP A 232 9.40 15.23 7.67
N GLY A 233 8.41 14.69 8.41
CA GLY A 233 7.22 15.43 8.83
C GLY A 233 6.32 15.78 7.66
N VAL A 234 6.51 16.94 7.05
CA VAL A 234 5.81 17.34 5.82
C VAL A 234 6.49 16.68 4.63
N THR A 235 5.76 15.79 3.94
CA THR A 235 6.32 14.99 2.84
C THR A 235 5.22 14.47 1.92
N GLY A 236 5.62 13.99 0.74
CA GLY A 236 4.73 13.33 -0.22
C GLY A 236 4.23 11.96 0.23
N ARG A 237 3.54 11.28 -0.68
CA ARG A 237 3.10 9.89 -0.50
C ARG A 237 3.47 9.08 -1.73
N GLN A 238 4.09 7.93 -1.52
CA GLN A 238 4.19 6.88 -2.52
C GLN A 238 2.86 6.15 -2.65
N GLY A 239 2.67 5.45 -3.77
CA GLY A 239 1.46 4.70 -4.08
C GLY A 239 1.68 3.20 -4.13
N THR A 240 0.64 2.47 -3.78
CA THR A 240 0.50 1.06 -4.11
C THR A 240 -0.77 0.90 -4.92
N PHE A 241 -0.67 0.26 -6.08
CA PHE A 241 -1.76 0.09 -7.02
C PHE A 241 -1.96 -1.38 -7.35
N ALA A 242 -3.22 -1.76 -7.55
CA ALA A 242 -3.57 -3.09 -7.99
C ALA A 242 -4.72 -3.07 -8.99
N THR A 243 -4.64 -3.96 -9.99
CA THR A 243 -5.64 -4.11 -11.05
C THR A 243 -5.78 -5.57 -11.45
N LEU A 244 -6.96 -5.93 -12.00
CA LEU A 244 -7.20 -7.20 -12.67
C LEU A 244 -7.14 -6.96 -14.18
N THR A 245 -6.34 -7.76 -14.93
CA THR A 245 -6.17 -7.66 -16.39
C THR A 245 -6.79 -8.84 -17.14
#